data_d32902837a0ecd1954755f47dbb2074c
#
_entry.id   d32902837a0ecd1954755f47dbb2074c
#
_cell.length_a   1.000
_cell.length_b   1.000
_cell.length_c   1.000
_cell.angle_alpha   90.00
_cell.angle_beta   90.00
_cell.angle_gamma   90.00
#
_symmetry.space_group_name_H-M   'P 1'
#
loop_
_entity.id
_entity.type
_entity.pdbx_description
1 polymer ?
#
loop_
_entity_poly.entity_id
_entity_poly.type
_entity_poly.pdbx_seq_one_letter_code
_entity_poly.pdbx_strand_id
1 'polypeptide(L)'
;MFITVCGQKGGVAKTCTSIHLASVWTSQGKTVCLVDADRNRSALAYGSRGNLKFNIVPVEAAAKATRFSEIVITDGQASADEEELKHLAAGSDLVLLPTAPKARSVELTVKLASLLKQLNIPHAVLLVKVDFRQKRIANEAREALEKFDLTVLEGDIPLLSAFDKAENQGAAVIDAVDDKGRSDPRRMSGWSAYCSIAKQIQCQISKHLLDINKSVEDLPLSA
;
A
#
# COMPACT_ATOMS: atom_id res chain seq x y z
N MET A 1 -4.23 -13.42 0.08
CA MET A 1 -3.11 -12.46 0.06
C MET A 1 -3.42 -11.34 1.04
N PHE A 2 -2.52 -11.12 2.00
CA PHE A 2 -2.67 -10.13 3.07
C PHE A 2 -1.58 -9.06 2.94
N ILE A 3 -1.97 -7.80 2.82
CA ILE A 3 -1.06 -6.67 2.64
C ILE A 3 -1.37 -5.63 3.70
N THR A 4 -0.34 -5.18 4.41
CA THR A 4 -0.47 -4.03 5.32
C THR A 4 0.20 -2.81 4.72
N VAL A 5 -0.51 -1.69 4.65
CA VAL A 5 0.02 -0.39 4.23
C VAL A 5 0.23 0.45 5.47
N CYS A 6 1.47 0.74 5.82
CA CYS A 6 1.79 1.51 7.02
C CYS A 6 2.93 2.52 6.79
N GLY A 7 3.16 3.40 7.77
CA GLY A 7 4.23 4.39 7.71
C GLY A 7 4.19 5.33 8.91
N GLN A 8 5.36 5.78 9.35
CA GLN A 8 5.51 6.59 10.57
C GLN A 8 5.09 8.06 10.43
N LYS A 9 4.65 8.50 9.25
CA LYS A 9 4.26 9.90 9.03
C LYS A 9 2.84 10.00 8.51
N GLY A 10 2.10 10.98 9.03
CA GLY A 10 0.83 11.42 8.44
C GLY A 10 1.03 12.02 7.05
N GLY A 11 0.05 11.87 6.17
CA GLY A 11 0.06 12.49 4.85
C GLY A 11 0.96 11.86 3.79
N VAL A 12 1.54 10.67 4.03
CA VAL A 12 2.30 9.91 3.03
C VAL A 12 1.42 9.01 2.15
N ALA A 13 0.17 9.38 1.96
CA ALA A 13 -0.78 8.70 1.07
C ALA A 13 -1.04 7.20 1.39
N LYS A 14 -0.99 6.77 2.67
CA LYS A 14 -1.31 5.39 3.06
C LYS A 14 -2.72 4.99 2.60
N THR A 15 -3.74 5.68 3.09
CA THR A 15 -5.15 5.45 2.74
C THR A 15 -5.39 5.54 1.24
N CYS A 16 -4.82 6.55 0.57
CA CYS A 16 -4.89 6.67 -0.88
C CYS A 16 -4.31 5.42 -1.57
N THR A 17 -3.17 4.91 -1.09
CA THR A 17 -2.55 3.69 -1.63
C THR A 17 -3.41 2.46 -1.38
N SER A 18 -3.94 2.29 -0.17
CA SER A 18 -4.82 1.18 0.20
C SER A 18 -6.08 1.15 -0.67
N ILE A 19 -6.76 2.28 -0.83
CA ILE A 19 -7.97 2.44 -1.68
C ILE A 19 -7.67 2.10 -3.14
N HIS A 20 -6.58 2.63 -3.71
CA HIS A 20 -6.28 2.43 -5.13
C HIS A 20 -5.80 1.02 -5.46
N LEU A 21 -5.02 0.39 -4.59
CA LEU A 21 -4.67 -1.03 -4.75
C LEU A 21 -5.92 -1.91 -4.66
N ALA A 22 -6.80 -1.67 -3.68
CA ALA A 22 -8.09 -2.37 -3.59
C ALA A 22 -8.93 -2.18 -4.87
N SER A 23 -9.00 -0.96 -5.38
CA SER A 23 -9.73 -0.65 -6.62
C SER A 23 -9.14 -1.38 -7.83
N VAL A 24 -7.80 -1.45 -7.96
CA VAL A 24 -7.12 -2.16 -9.06
C VAL A 24 -7.47 -3.63 -9.03
N TRP A 25 -7.31 -4.32 -7.90
CA TRP A 25 -7.60 -5.74 -7.82
C TRP A 25 -9.08 -6.06 -7.99
N THR A 26 -9.96 -5.20 -7.47
CA THR A 26 -11.40 -5.34 -7.70
C THR A 26 -11.74 -5.19 -9.19
N SER A 27 -11.10 -4.26 -9.90
CA SER A 27 -11.28 -4.11 -11.35
C SER A 27 -10.80 -5.34 -12.16
N GLN A 28 -9.92 -6.14 -11.58
CA GLN A 28 -9.44 -7.42 -12.13
C GLN A 28 -10.32 -8.62 -11.74
N GLY A 29 -11.48 -8.37 -11.10
CA GLY A 29 -12.43 -9.40 -10.70
C GLY A 29 -12.09 -10.10 -9.38
N LYS A 30 -11.14 -9.58 -8.58
CA LYS A 30 -10.81 -10.13 -7.28
C LYS A 30 -11.78 -9.69 -6.19
N THR A 31 -12.07 -10.60 -5.25
CA THR A 31 -12.78 -10.24 -4.03
C THR A 31 -11.84 -9.59 -3.03
N VAL A 32 -12.05 -8.30 -2.76
CA VAL A 32 -11.16 -7.49 -1.93
C VAL A 32 -11.88 -6.98 -0.69
N CYS A 33 -11.22 -7.03 0.47
CA CYS A 33 -11.65 -6.36 1.68
C CYS A 33 -10.55 -5.41 2.16
N LEU A 34 -10.90 -4.15 2.41
CA LEU A 34 -10.03 -3.17 3.04
C LEU A 34 -10.38 -3.05 4.51
N VAL A 35 -9.40 -3.31 5.38
CA VAL A 35 -9.53 -3.15 6.83
C VAL A 35 -8.94 -1.82 7.24
N ASP A 36 -9.75 -0.95 7.82
CA ASP A 36 -9.33 0.34 8.36
C ASP A 36 -8.85 0.15 9.80
N ALA A 37 -7.54 0.14 9.99
CA ALA A 37 -6.87 0.05 11.29
C ALA A 37 -6.33 1.41 11.77
N ASP A 38 -6.58 2.50 11.04
CA ASP A 38 -6.23 3.86 11.50
C ASP A 38 -7.30 4.36 12.50
N ARG A 39 -6.86 4.90 13.63
CA ARG A 39 -7.74 5.50 14.64
C ARG A 39 -8.61 6.64 14.09
N ASN A 40 -8.12 7.34 13.06
CA ASN A 40 -8.85 8.42 12.39
C ASN A 40 -9.91 7.90 11.41
N ARG A 41 -10.01 6.58 11.17
CA ARG A 41 -10.98 5.96 10.27
C ARG A 41 -10.98 6.57 8.86
N SER A 42 -9.78 6.86 8.35
CA SER A 42 -9.60 7.57 7.08
C SER A 42 -10.12 6.80 5.87
N ALA A 43 -9.93 5.47 5.84
CA ALA A 43 -10.44 4.64 4.75
C ALA A 43 -11.97 4.52 4.78
N LEU A 44 -12.57 4.36 5.95
CA LEU A 44 -14.03 4.37 6.12
C LEU A 44 -14.64 5.71 5.70
N ALA A 45 -14.03 6.83 6.15
CA ALA A 45 -14.47 8.16 5.74
C ALA A 45 -14.34 8.40 4.23
N TYR A 46 -13.28 7.85 3.60
CA TYR A 46 -13.12 7.89 2.15
C TYR A 46 -14.27 7.14 1.46
N GLY A 47 -14.50 5.89 1.85
CA GLY A 47 -15.51 5.02 1.23
C GLY A 47 -16.95 5.51 1.42
N SER A 48 -17.25 6.19 2.53
CA SER A 48 -18.60 6.71 2.81
C SER A 48 -19.06 7.83 1.87
N ARG A 49 -18.13 8.44 1.11
CA ARG A 49 -18.43 9.53 0.17
C ARG A 49 -18.89 9.05 -1.20
N GLY A 50 -18.72 7.77 -1.53
CA GLY A 50 -19.00 7.26 -2.87
C GLY A 50 -19.27 5.75 -2.94
N ASN A 51 -19.10 5.20 -4.13
CA ASN A 51 -19.44 3.81 -4.44
C ASN A 51 -18.20 3.01 -4.85
N LEU A 52 -17.30 2.72 -3.90
CA LEU A 52 -16.22 1.77 -4.12
C LEU A 52 -16.78 0.35 -4.24
N LYS A 53 -16.24 -0.45 -5.16
CA LYS A 53 -16.74 -1.80 -5.48
C LYS A 53 -16.13 -2.90 -4.60
N PHE A 54 -15.67 -2.57 -3.40
CA PHE A 54 -15.13 -3.48 -2.38
C PHE A 54 -15.57 -3.03 -1.00
N ASN A 55 -15.49 -3.92 -0.04
CA ASN A 55 -15.87 -3.62 1.33
C ASN A 55 -14.73 -2.91 2.07
N ILE A 56 -15.10 -1.87 2.83
CA ILE A 56 -14.22 -1.25 3.83
C ILE A 56 -14.85 -1.50 5.19
N VAL A 57 -14.06 -2.08 6.09
CA VAL A 57 -14.53 -2.44 7.43
C VAL A 57 -13.55 -1.95 8.49
N PRO A 58 -14.03 -1.63 9.69
CA PRO A 58 -13.15 -1.36 10.81
C PRO A 58 -12.46 -2.67 11.28
N VAL A 59 -11.31 -2.54 11.94
CA VAL A 59 -10.51 -3.68 12.42
C VAL A 59 -11.32 -4.66 13.27
N GLU A 60 -12.29 -4.17 14.05
CA GLU A 60 -13.15 -4.97 14.91
C GLU A 60 -14.06 -5.94 14.13
N ALA A 61 -14.37 -5.60 12.87
CA ALA A 61 -15.18 -6.43 11.99
C ALA A 61 -14.35 -7.30 11.03
N ALA A 62 -13.02 -7.17 11.04
CA ALA A 62 -12.12 -7.79 10.07
C ALA A 62 -12.28 -9.32 9.98
N ALA A 63 -12.29 -10.01 11.11
CA ALA A 63 -12.34 -11.49 11.15
C ALA A 63 -13.54 -12.08 10.39
N LYS A 64 -14.69 -11.41 10.42
CA LYS A 64 -15.89 -11.84 9.69
C LYS A 64 -15.85 -11.41 8.22
N ALA A 65 -15.44 -10.17 7.97
CA ALA A 65 -15.52 -9.55 6.65
C ALA A 65 -14.48 -10.10 5.66
N THR A 66 -13.29 -10.50 6.17
CA THR A 66 -12.20 -10.99 5.32
C THR A 66 -12.33 -12.47 4.94
N ARG A 67 -13.27 -13.20 5.55
CA ARG A 67 -13.39 -14.67 5.44
C ARG A 67 -13.47 -15.21 4.01
N PHE A 68 -14.06 -14.42 3.10
CA PHE A 68 -14.26 -14.82 1.70
C PHE A 68 -13.51 -13.93 0.73
N SER A 69 -12.53 -13.15 1.23
CA SER A 69 -11.75 -12.25 0.41
C SER A 69 -10.48 -12.94 -0.09
N GLU A 70 -10.21 -12.85 -1.39
CA GLU A 70 -8.94 -13.30 -1.98
C GLU A 70 -7.79 -12.38 -1.58
N ILE A 71 -8.11 -11.10 -1.37
CA ILE A 71 -7.14 -10.06 -1.03
C ILE A 71 -7.68 -9.25 0.14
N VAL A 72 -6.86 -9.13 1.17
CA VAL A 72 -7.11 -8.28 2.32
C VAL A 72 -6.03 -7.22 2.39
N ILE A 73 -6.44 -5.96 2.45
CA ILE A 73 -5.54 -4.82 2.65
C ILE A 73 -5.84 -4.22 4.00
N THR A 74 -4.82 -4.02 4.83
CA THR A 74 -4.94 -3.30 6.09
C THR A 74 -4.36 -1.90 5.93
N ASP A 75 -5.19 -0.86 6.09
CA ASP A 75 -4.76 0.54 6.14
C ASP A 75 -4.34 0.88 7.56
N GLY A 76 -3.05 0.86 7.82
CA GLY A 76 -2.47 1.05 9.13
C GLY A 76 -2.32 2.53 9.51
N GLN A 77 -2.34 2.80 10.81
CA GLN A 77 -2.18 4.15 11.32
C GLN A 77 -0.78 4.75 11.08
N ALA A 78 -0.67 6.07 11.20
CA ALA A 78 0.61 6.75 11.28
C ALA A 78 1.22 6.57 12.67
N SER A 79 2.54 6.33 12.74
CA SER A 79 3.27 6.26 14.01
C SER A 79 2.77 5.17 14.96
N ALA A 80 2.41 3.99 14.42
CA ALA A 80 2.19 2.80 15.24
C ALA A 80 3.42 2.57 16.13
N ASP A 81 3.22 2.23 17.39
CA ASP A 81 4.30 1.76 18.23
C ASP A 81 4.82 0.39 17.75
N GLU A 82 5.91 -0.08 18.33
CA GLU A 82 6.55 -1.32 17.89
C GLU A 82 5.64 -2.53 18.09
N GLU A 83 4.87 -2.58 19.16
CA GLU A 83 3.98 -3.68 19.50
C GLU A 83 2.77 -3.71 18.54
N GLU A 84 2.16 -2.56 18.30
CA GLU A 84 1.07 -2.41 17.35
C GLU A 84 1.52 -2.76 15.93
N LEU A 85 2.72 -2.32 15.53
CA LEU A 85 3.30 -2.68 14.25
C LEU A 85 3.52 -4.20 14.11
N LYS A 86 4.05 -4.86 15.16
CA LYS A 86 4.22 -6.32 15.18
C LYS A 86 2.89 -7.03 14.96
N HIS A 87 1.84 -6.61 15.64
CA HIS A 87 0.51 -7.20 15.49
C HIS A 87 -0.08 -7.00 14.09
N LEU A 88 0.02 -5.78 13.53
CA LEU A 88 -0.48 -5.46 12.20
C LEU A 88 0.30 -6.20 11.09
N ALA A 89 1.58 -6.40 11.28
CA ALA A 89 2.47 -6.94 10.27
C ALA A 89 2.62 -8.48 10.33
N ALA A 90 2.45 -9.08 11.51
CA ALA A 90 2.68 -10.52 11.73
C ALA A 90 1.85 -11.47 10.84
N GLY A 91 0.68 -11.01 10.35
CA GLY A 91 -0.17 -11.78 9.44
C GLY A 91 -0.08 -11.33 7.98
N SER A 92 0.88 -10.48 7.64
CA SER A 92 0.96 -9.90 6.29
C SER A 92 1.93 -10.68 5.40
N ASP A 93 1.50 -10.97 4.16
CA ASP A 93 2.40 -11.49 3.13
C ASP A 93 3.40 -10.42 2.67
N LEU A 94 3.01 -9.13 2.79
CA LEU A 94 3.86 -7.98 2.49
C LEU A 94 3.40 -6.74 3.27
N VAL A 95 4.35 -6.02 3.84
CA VAL A 95 4.15 -4.67 4.38
C VAL A 95 4.61 -3.64 3.35
N LEU A 96 3.71 -2.78 2.90
CA LEU A 96 4.01 -1.71 1.95
C LEU A 96 4.22 -0.38 2.68
N LEU A 97 5.32 0.31 2.37
CA LEU A 97 5.76 1.55 3.01
C LEU A 97 5.69 2.74 2.03
N PRO A 98 4.53 3.40 1.88
CA PRO A 98 4.43 4.60 1.07
C PRO A 98 5.33 5.72 1.64
N THR A 99 6.18 6.30 0.78
CA THR A 99 7.21 7.25 1.17
C THR A 99 7.26 8.41 0.20
N ALA A 100 7.07 9.64 0.68
CA ALA A 100 7.30 10.81 -0.15
C ALA A 100 8.81 11.06 -0.31
N PRO A 101 9.30 11.57 -1.47
CA PRO A 101 10.72 11.83 -1.72
C PRO A 101 11.20 13.09 -0.97
N LYS A 102 11.15 13.04 0.35
CA LYS A 102 11.57 14.10 1.27
C LYS A 102 12.46 13.49 2.34
N ALA A 103 13.58 14.13 2.68
CA ALA A 103 14.58 13.62 3.61
C ALA A 103 13.96 13.02 4.89
N ARG A 104 13.08 13.76 5.56
CA ARG A 104 12.43 13.28 6.78
C ARG A 104 11.54 12.04 6.57
N SER A 105 10.89 11.91 5.41
CA SER A 105 10.08 10.71 5.11
C SER A 105 10.98 9.52 4.86
N VAL A 106 12.07 9.69 4.12
CA VAL A 106 13.08 8.65 3.86
C VAL A 106 13.68 8.15 5.18
N GLU A 107 14.15 9.04 6.06
CA GLU A 107 14.70 8.69 7.37
C GLU A 107 13.73 7.84 8.21
N LEU A 108 12.46 8.25 8.28
CA LEU A 108 11.45 7.52 9.04
C LEU A 108 11.14 6.15 8.41
N THR A 109 11.14 6.08 7.08
CA THR A 109 10.94 4.80 6.37
C THR A 109 12.10 3.85 6.59
N VAL A 110 13.34 4.31 6.56
CA VAL A 110 14.52 3.49 6.88
C VAL A 110 14.41 2.92 8.29
N LYS A 111 14.04 3.73 9.29
CA LYS A 111 13.86 3.24 10.67
C LYS A 111 12.79 2.15 10.77
N LEU A 112 11.64 2.38 10.13
CA LEU A 112 10.54 1.43 10.13
C LEU A 112 10.91 0.12 9.41
N ALA A 113 11.55 0.22 8.25
CA ALA A 113 12.00 -0.93 7.47
C ALA A 113 13.08 -1.74 8.23
N SER A 114 13.98 -1.07 8.96
CA SER A 114 14.97 -1.73 9.80
C SER A 114 14.30 -2.57 10.90
N LEU A 115 13.23 -2.06 11.52
CA LEU A 115 12.46 -2.82 12.49
C LEU A 115 11.75 -4.03 11.84
N LEU A 116 11.11 -3.85 10.70
CA LEU A 116 10.47 -4.96 9.96
C LEU A 116 11.49 -6.03 9.55
N LYS A 117 12.70 -5.62 9.15
CA LYS A 117 13.81 -6.54 8.83
C LYS A 117 14.23 -7.35 10.05
N GLN A 118 14.37 -6.74 11.23
CA GLN A 118 14.68 -7.45 12.48
C GLN A 118 13.59 -8.47 12.87
N LEU A 119 12.35 -8.18 12.51
CA LEU A 119 11.20 -9.06 12.75
C LEU A 119 11.00 -10.12 11.66
N ASN A 120 11.87 -10.16 10.64
CA ASN A 120 11.75 -11.02 9.45
C ASN A 120 10.42 -10.84 8.71
N ILE A 121 9.85 -9.64 8.70
CA ILE A 121 8.59 -9.32 8.02
C ILE A 121 8.89 -8.83 6.60
N PRO A 122 8.33 -9.50 5.55
CA PRO A 122 8.49 -9.05 4.17
C PRO A 122 7.94 -7.63 3.98
N HIS A 123 8.74 -6.74 3.40
CA HIS A 123 8.34 -5.36 3.19
C HIS A 123 8.95 -4.76 1.92
N ALA A 124 8.28 -3.74 1.40
CA ALA A 124 8.75 -2.97 0.25
C ALA A 124 8.37 -1.49 0.39
N VAL A 125 9.20 -0.63 -0.17
CA VAL A 125 8.97 0.82 -0.20
C VAL A 125 8.33 1.23 -1.52
N LEU A 126 7.34 2.11 -1.46
CA LEU A 126 6.69 2.73 -2.61
C LEU A 126 6.90 4.24 -2.57
N LEU A 127 7.56 4.81 -3.56
CA LEU A 127 7.64 6.26 -3.69
C LEU A 127 6.29 6.84 -4.14
N VAL A 128 5.78 7.81 -3.38
CA VAL A 128 4.47 8.43 -3.60
C VAL A 128 4.57 9.95 -3.60
N LYS A 129 3.55 10.63 -4.18
CA LYS A 129 3.52 12.09 -4.27
C LYS A 129 4.75 12.66 -5.00
N VAL A 130 5.19 11.97 -6.04
CA VAL A 130 6.33 12.39 -6.86
C VAL A 130 5.89 13.47 -7.85
N ASP A 131 6.43 14.67 -7.72
CA ASP A 131 6.23 15.74 -8.70
C ASP A 131 7.07 15.41 -9.95
N PHE A 132 6.43 15.31 -11.12
CA PHE A 132 7.08 15.00 -12.39
C PHE A 132 8.19 16.00 -12.77
N ARG A 133 8.13 17.23 -12.23
CA ARG A 133 9.15 18.28 -12.41
C ARG A 133 10.38 18.04 -11.53
N GLN A 134 10.28 17.19 -10.53
CA GLN A 134 11.30 16.93 -9.51
C GLN A 134 11.76 15.47 -9.52
N LYS A 135 11.83 14.84 -10.70
CA LYS A 135 12.25 13.44 -10.85
C LYS A 135 13.63 13.15 -10.23
N ARG A 136 14.55 14.12 -10.29
CA ARG A 136 15.88 14.00 -9.68
C ARG A 136 15.77 13.73 -8.18
N ILE A 137 14.90 14.44 -7.46
CA ILE A 137 14.71 14.26 -6.03
C ILE A 137 14.12 12.87 -5.72
N ALA A 138 13.23 12.37 -6.56
CA ALA A 138 12.68 11.02 -6.41
C ALA A 138 13.77 9.95 -6.64
N ASN A 139 14.65 10.12 -7.63
CA ASN A 139 15.76 9.21 -7.87
C ASN A 139 16.77 9.23 -6.72
N GLU A 140 17.15 10.41 -6.23
CA GLU A 140 18.02 10.56 -5.07
C GLU A 140 17.42 9.88 -3.82
N ALA A 141 16.10 9.99 -3.61
CA ALA A 141 15.41 9.30 -2.52
C ALA A 141 15.40 7.77 -2.70
N ARG A 142 15.23 7.29 -3.92
CA ARG A 142 15.32 5.86 -4.27
C ARG A 142 16.70 5.32 -3.98
N GLU A 143 17.75 5.95 -4.51
CA GLU A 143 19.14 5.57 -4.28
C GLU A 143 19.47 5.57 -2.78
N ALA A 144 18.97 6.55 -2.02
CA ALA A 144 19.17 6.61 -0.58
C ALA A 144 18.54 5.41 0.14
N LEU A 145 17.33 5.00 -0.25
CA LEU A 145 16.65 3.84 0.31
C LEU A 145 17.37 2.53 -0.05
N GLU A 146 17.79 2.38 -1.30
CA GLU A 146 18.52 1.20 -1.80
C GLU A 146 19.88 1.02 -1.12
N LYS A 147 20.57 2.11 -0.75
CA LYS A 147 21.81 2.05 0.06
C LYS A 147 21.62 1.42 1.44
N PHE A 148 20.40 1.40 1.97
CA PHE A 148 20.04 0.68 3.19
C PHE A 148 19.53 -0.75 2.94
N ASP A 149 19.77 -1.28 1.73
CA ASP A 149 19.34 -2.63 1.33
C ASP A 149 17.80 -2.81 1.43
N LEU A 150 17.06 -1.75 1.09
CA LEU A 150 15.60 -1.78 1.05
C LEU A 150 15.11 -2.07 -0.35
N THR A 151 14.12 -2.95 -0.46
CA THR A 151 13.41 -3.18 -1.72
C THR A 151 12.51 -1.99 -2.02
N VAL A 152 12.83 -1.23 -3.07
CA VAL A 152 12.00 -0.13 -3.56
C VAL A 152 11.30 -0.57 -4.83
N LEU A 153 9.96 -0.51 -4.84
CA LEU A 153 9.17 -0.88 -6.02
C LEU A 153 9.49 0.03 -7.21
N GLU A 154 9.50 -0.55 -8.40
CA GLU A 154 9.77 0.21 -9.62
C GLU A 154 8.61 1.16 -9.96
N GLY A 155 8.95 2.35 -10.43
CA GLY A 155 7.99 3.42 -10.69
C GLY A 155 7.59 4.17 -9.42
N ASP A 156 6.75 5.18 -9.62
CA ASP A 156 6.36 6.13 -8.60
C ASP A 156 4.87 6.46 -8.72
N ILE A 157 4.22 6.75 -7.60
CA ILE A 157 2.87 7.33 -7.63
C ILE A 157 3.00 8.85 -7.78
N PRO A 158 2.50 9.41 -8.89
CA PRO A 158 2.66 10.84 -9.16
C PRO A 158 1.84 11.72 -8.21
N LEU A 159 2.30 12.93 -7.98
CA LEU A 159 1.53 13.97 -7.29
C LEU A 159 0.50 14.56 -8.26
N LEU A 160 -0.76 14.18 -8.12
CA LEU A 160 -1.86 14.62 -8.98
C LEU A 160 -3.04 15.12 -8.16
N SER A 161 -3.62 16.24 -8.56
CA SER A 161 -4.90 16.72 -8.01
C SER A 161 -6.08 15.77 -8.28
N ALA A 162 -5.93 14.85 -9.24
CA ALA A 162 -6.91 13.81 -9.50
C ALA A 162 -7.13 12.88 -8.29
N PHE A 163 -6.10 12.66 -7.45
CA PHE A 163 -6.23 11.88 -6.23
C PHE A 163 -7.06 12.61 -5.16
N ASP A 164 -6.89 13.94 -5.04
CA ASP A 164 -7.70 14.74 -4.10
C ASP A 164 -9.18 14.76 -4.53
N LYS A 165 -9.43 14.84 -5.85
CA LYS A 165 -10.80 14.74 -6.39
C LYS A 165 -11.40 13.36 -6.13
N ALA A 166 -10.64 12.30 -6.34
CA ALA A 166 -11.05 10.93 -6.06
C ALA A 166 -11.40 10.75 -4.57
N GLU A 167 -10.58 11.27 -3.67
CA GLU A 167 -10.84 11.24 -2.23
C GLU A 167 -12.13 11.98 -1.86
N ASN A 168 -12.34 13.17 -2.40
CA ASN A 168 -13.55 13.97 -2.14
C ASN A 168 -14.83 13.29 -2.61
N GLN A 169 -14.74 12.43 -3.65
CA GLN A 169 -15.86 11.72 -4.25
C GLN A 169 -15.99 10.26 -3.75
N GLY A 170 -15.09 9.79 -2.91
CA GLY A 170 -15.08 8.38 -2.50
C GLY A 170 -14.95 7.43 -3.70
N ALA A 171 -14.09 7.75 -4.66
CA ALA A 171 -13.94 7.03 -5.93
C ALA A 171 -12.48 6.64 -6.18
N ALA A 172 -12.24 5.69 -7.08
CA ALA A 172 -10.90 5.48 -7.61
C ALA A 172 -10.50 6.63 -8.54
N VAL A 173 -9.19 6.92 -8.66
CA VAL A 173 -8.70 8.02 -9.48
C VAL A 173 -9.15 7.94 -10.95
N ILE A 174 -9.34 6.72 -11.45
CA ILE A 174 -9.82 6.48 -12.82
C ILE A 174 -11.26 6.96 -13.04
N ASP A 175 -12.08 6.94 -12.01
CA ASP A 175 -13.50 7.30 -12.03
C ASP A 175 -13.76 8.74 -11.57
N ALA A 176 -12.72 9.42 -11.04
CA ALA A 176 -12.86 10.78 -10.52
C ALA A 176 -13.15 11.81 -11.62
N VAL A 177 -14.10 12.70 -11.36
CA VAL A 177 -14.53 13.77 -12.27
C VAL A 177 -14.43 15.15 -11.61
N ASP A 178 -14.43 16.21 -12.42
CA ASP A 178 -14.56 17.59 -11.94
C ASP A 178 -16.06 17.97 -11.68
N ASP A 179 -16.27 19.20 -11.20
CA ASP A 179 -17.62 19.72 -10.91
C ASP A 179 -18.55 19.77 -12.15
N LYS A 180 -17.99 19.64 -13.34
CA LYS A 180 -18.71 19.58 -14.62
C LYS A 180 -18.85 18.15 -15.15
N GLY A 181 -18.51 17.15 -14.33
CA GLY A 181 -18.55 15.73 -14.72
C GLY A 181 -17.44 15.31 -15.68
N ARG A 182 -16.39 16.11 -15.87
CA ARG A 182 -15.27 15.79 -16.77
C ARG A 182 -14.16 15.09 -16.02
N SER A 183 -13.66 14.02 -16.60
CA SER A 183 -12.52 13.29 -16.06
C SER A 183 -11.22 14.11 -16.08
N ASP A 184 -10.39 13.97 -15.06
CA ASP A 184 -9.06 14.59 -15.07
C ASP A 184 -8.19 13.94 -16.16
N PRO A 185 -7.56 14.72 -17.07
CA PRO A 185 -6.73 14.16 -18.15
C PRO A 185 -5.58 13.28 -17.65
N ARG A 186 -5.08 13.52 -16.44
CA ARG A 186 -3.96 12.78 -15.85
C ARG A 186 -4.39 11.57 -15.01
N ARG A 187 -5.71 11.30 -14.84
CA ARG A 187 -6.21 10.17 -14.05
C ARG A 187 -5.62 8.83 -14.50
N MET A 188 -5.42 8.66 -15.81
CA MET A 188 -4.83 7.45 -16.39
C MET A 188 -3.39 7.22 -15.92
N SER A 189 -2.60 8.28 -15.76
CA SER A 189 -1.23 8.18 -15.24
C SER A 189 -1.23 7.65 -13.80
N GLY A 190 -2.11 8.19 -12.95
CA GLY A 190 -2.24 7.70 -11.56
C GLY A 190 -2.75 6.26 -11.49
N TRP A 191 -3.76 5.92 -12.32
CA TRP A 191 -4.30 4.57 -12.38
C TRP A 191 -3.28 3.54 -12.87
N SER A 192 -2.60 3.81 -13.98
CA SER A 192 -1.57 2.93 -14.54
C SER A 192 -0.41 2.70 -13.57
N ALA A 193 -0.02 3.73 -12.80
CA ALA A 193 0.99 3.59 -11.78
C ALA A 193 0.56 2.56 -10.72
N TYR A 194 -0.66 2.65 -10.17
CA TYR A 194 -1.15 1.65 -9.21
C TYR A 194 -1.34 0.26 -9.84
N CYS A 195 -1.73 0.15 -11.11
CA CYS A 195 -1.78 -1.14 -11.81
C CYS A 195 -0.38 -1.80 -11.88
N SER A 196 0.66 -1.03 -12.18
CA SER A 196 2.04 -1.52 -12.19
C SER A 196 2.48 -1.98 -10.79
N ILE A 197 2.21 -1.18 -9.77
CA ILE A 197 2.56 -1.52 -8.37
C ILE A 197 1.82 -2.78 -7.91
N ALA A 198 0.53 -2.90 -8.18
CA ALA A 198 -0.25 -4.10 -7.83
C ALA A 198 0.35 -5.38 -8.44
N LYS A 199 0.79 -5.33 -9.71
CA LYS A 199 1.46 -6.44 -10.38
C LYS A 199 2.81 -6.79 -9.73
N GLN A 200 3.61 -5.80 -9.34
CA GLN A 200 4.89 -6.02 -8.67
C GLN A 200 4.69 -6.67 -7.29
N ILE A 201 3.71 -6.19 -6.51
CA ILE A 201 3.37 -6.78 -5.22
C ILE A 201 3.01 -8.26 -5.36
N GLN A 202 2.15 -8.61 -6.32
CA GLN A 202 1.76 -10.00 -6.57
C GLN A 202 2.98 -10.85 -6.95
N CYS A 203 3.88 -10.33 -7.79
CA CYS A 203 5.10 -11.03 -8.19
C CYS A 203 6.05 -11.26 -6.99
N GLN A 204 6.23 -10.27 -6.12
CA GLN A 204 7.08 -10.40 -4.93
C GLN A 204 6.53 -11.44 -3.95
N ILE A 205 5.23 -11.38 -3.64
CA ILE A 205 4.59 -12.34 -2.73
C ILE A 205 4.69 -13.76 -3.31
N SER A 206 4.43 -13.95 -4.61
CA SER A 206 4.55 -15.25 -5.26
C SER A 206 5.97 -15.81 -5.19
N LYS A 207 6.99 -15.00 -5.39
CA LYS A 207 8.40 -15.41 -5.27
C LYS A 207 8.72 -15.82 -3.83
N HIS A 208 8.34 -15.03 -2.85
CA HIS A 208 8.59 -15.32 -1.44
C HIS A 208 7.96 -16.65 -1.00
N LEU A 209 6.73 -16.92 -1.42
CA LEU A 209 6.06 -18.20 -1.13
C LEU A 209 6.75 -19.40 -1.79
N LEU A 210 7.28 -19.25 -3.00
CA LEU A 210 8.05 -20.29 -3.67
C LEU A 210 9.37 -20.58 -2.95
N ASP A 211 10.04 -19.56 -2.45
CA ASP A 211 11.30 -19.71 -1.71
C ASP A 211 11.08 -20.40 -0.34
N ILE A 212 9.99 -20.08 0.35
CA ILE A 212 9.61 -20.77 1.59
C ILE A 212 9.31 -22.25 1.32
N ASN A 213 8.54 -22.58 0.28
CA ASN A 213 8.19 -23.96 -0.03
C ASN A 213 9.44 -24.80 -0.36
N LYS A 214 10.39 -24.26 -1.10
CA LYS A 214 11.67 -24.94 -1.37
C LYS A 214 12.46 -25.21 -0.10
N SER A 215 12.54 -24.22 0.81
CA SER A 215 13.25 -24.39 2.09
C SER A 215 12.59 -25.45 3.00
N VAL A 216 11.30 -25.68 2.87
CA VAL A 216 10.58 -26.73 3.62
C VAL A 216 10.82 -28.11 3.01
N GLU A 217 10.89 -28.23 1.67
CA GLU A 217 11.19 -29.49 0.99
C GLU A 217 12.63 -29.97 1.21
N ASP A 218 13.57 -29.06 1.44
CA ASP A 218 14.99 -29.35 1.71
C ASP A 218 15.27 -29.74 3.18
N LEU A 219 14.26 -29.74 4.05
CA LEU A 219 14.41 -30.22 5.43
C LEU A 219 14.54 -31.75 5.44
N PRO A 220 15.63 -32.33 6.02
CA PRO A 220 15.77 -33.77 6.10
C PRO A 220 14.59 -34.36 6.91
N LEU A 221 13.89 -35.31 6.32
CA LEU A 221 12.91 -36.13 7.02
C LEU A 221 13.66 -36.78 8.20
N SER A 222 13.47 -36.24 9.39
CA SER A 222 14.01 -36.84 10.61
C SER A 222 13.36 -38.19 10.79
N ALA A 223 14.19 -39.22 10.65
CA ALA A 223 13.86 -40.62 10.91
C ALA A 223 13.65 -40.85 12.42
#